data_5bafe0a0709cbe201794a2e64aeb2fb4
#
_entry.id   5bafe0a0709cbe201794a2e64aeb2fb4
#
_cell.length_a   1.000
_cell.length_b   1.000
_cell.length_c   1.000
_cell.angle_alpha   90.00
_cell.angle_beta   90.00
_cell.angle_gamma   90.00
#
_symmetry.space_group_name_H-M   'P 1'
#
loop_
_entity.id
_entity.type
_entity.pdbx_description
1 polymer ?
#
loop_
_entity_poly.entity_id
_entity_poly.type
_entity_poly.pdbx_seq_one_letter_code
_entity_poly.pdbx_strand_id
1 'polypeptide(L)'
;VDFPGGAVVWRLAGDIWHMAELFDEAFYKRADAHIALANEETEEASHEAVNASMMFASARFCAFLSARGFKNGDAMGAKREETVDYFVAGFRQMLEGNLDAYIRNFDAYMNSKDD
;
A
#
# COMPACT_ATOMS: atom_id res chain seq x y z
N VAL A 1 -15.24 6.89 -2.53
CA VAL A 1 -15.26 5.48 -2.79
C VAL A 1 -16.22 4.78 -1.88
N ASP A 2 -17.00 3.92 -2.45
CA ASP A 2 -18.03 3.27 -1.70
C ASP A 2 -17.70 1.81 -1.55
N PHE A 3 -16.76 1.51 -0.69
CA PHE A 3 -16.35 0.15 -0.49
C PHE A 3 -17.51 -0.78 -0.20
N PRO A 4 -18.38 -0.36 0.65
CA PRO A 4 -19.42 -1.29 1.00
C PRO A 4 -20.40 -1.46 -0.08
N GLY A 5 -20.36 -0.58 -0.98
CA GLY A 5 -21.20 -0.79 -2.09
C GLY A 5 -21.08 -2.20 -2.37
N GLY A 6 -20.12 -2.68 -1.73
CA GLY A 6 -20.28 -3.87 -1.74
C GLY A 6 -19.61 -4.88 -2.36
N ALA A 7 -20.29 -5.98 -2.45
CA ALA A 7 -19.73 -7.16 -3.02
C ALA A 7 -19.12 -6.94 -4.38
N VAL A 8 -19.70 -6.04 -5.14
CA VAL A 8 -19.16 -5.76 -6.47
C VAL A 8 -17.77 -5.19 -6.39
N VAL A 9 -17.59 -4.24 -5.46
CA VAL A 9 -16.29 -3.62 -5.28
C VAL A 9 -15.26 -4.66 -4.88
N TRP A 10 -15.63 -5.53 -3.95
CA TRP A 10 -14.70 -6.53 -3.49
C TRP A 10 -14.36 -7.55 -4.57
N ARG A 11 -15.33 -7.85 -5.43
CA ARG A 11 -15.06 -8.78 -6.51
C ARG A 11 -14.07 -8.23 -7.51
N LEU A 12 -14.05 -6.92 -7.66
CA LEU A 12 -13.14 -6.28 -8.58
C LEU A 12 -11.83 -5.88 -7.94
N ALA A 13 -11.63 -6.28 -6.68
CA ALA A 13 -10.44 -5.86 -5.94
C ALA A 13 -9.16 -6.18 -6.69
N GLY A 14 -9.08 -7.35 -7.27
CA GLY A 14 -7.88 -7.71 -7.99
C GLY A 14 -7.62 -6.81 -9.18
N ASP A 15 -8.69 -6.37 -9.84
CA ASP A 15 -8.53 -5.56 -11.02
C ASP A 15 -8.16 -4.14 -10.70
N ILE A 16 -8.62 -3.63 -9.56
CA ILE A 16 -8.37 -2.25 -9.24
C ILE A 16 -6.88 -1.96 -9.11
N TRP A 17 -6.10 -2.94 -8.71
CA TRP A 17 -4.66 -2.76 -8.53
C TRP A 17 -3.91 -2.70 -9.86
N HIS A 18 -4.60 -2.97 -10.96
CA HIS A 18 -3.99 -2.91 -12.28
C HIS A 18 -4.53 -1.76 -13.13
N MET A 19 -5.39 -0.93 -12.55
CA MET A 19 -5.98 0.14 -13.34
C MET A 19 -4.99 1.28 -13.52
N ALA A 20 -4.81 1.68 -14.75
CA ALA A 20 -3.82 2.70 -15.08
C ALA A 20 -4.06 4.01 -14.35
N GLU A 21 -5.31 4.36 -14.09
CA GLU A 21 -5.57 5.63 -13.44
C GLU A 21 -5.09 5.66 -12.00
N LEU A 22 -4.89 4.51 -11.37
CA LEU A 22 -4.35 4.49 -10.01
C LEU A 22 -2.85 4.68 -10.00
N PHE A 23 -2.18 4.33 -11.09
CA PHE A 23 -0.73 4.36 -11.15
C PHE A 23 -0.22 5.43 -12.11
N ASP A 24 -0.86 6.58 -12.07
CA ASP A 24 -0.45 7.70 -12.90
C ASP A 24 0.73 8.43 -12.26
N GLU A 25 1.15 9.52 -12.89
CA GLU A 25 2.29 10.27 -12.43
C GLU A 25 2.10 10.78 -11.00
N ALA A 26 0.90 11.22 -10.68
CA ALA A 26 0.62 11.72 -9.34
C ALA A 26 0.73 10.61 -8.29
N PHE A 27 0.37 9.39 -8.66
CA PHE A 27 0.54 8.24 -7.78
C PHE A 27 2.00 8.09 -7.38
N TYR A 28 2.88 8.13 -8.37
CA TYR A 28 4.31 7.94 -8.08
C TYR A 28 4.90 9.11 -7.29
N LYS A 29 4.38 10.31 -7.52
CA LYS A 29 4.82 11.46 -6.74
C LYS A 29 4.43 11.31 -5.27
N ARG A 30 3.21 10.82 -5.02
CA ARG A 30 2.80 10.59 -3.64
C ARG A 30 3.62 9.50 -2.99
N ALA A 31 3.91 8.41 -3.74
CA ALA A 31 4.75 7.35 -3.20
C ALA A 31 6.13 7.88 -2.86
N ASP A 32 6.69 8.70 -3.75
CA ASP A 32 8.01 9.28 -3.49
C ASP A 32 8.01 10.15 -2.25
N ALA A 33 6.91 10.86 -2.00
CA ALA A 33 6.83 11.70 -0.80
C ALA A 33 6.87 10.86 0.46
N HIS A 34 6.20 9.70 0.46
CA HIS A 34 6.25 8.80 1.61
C HIS A 34 7.66 8.24 1.79
N ILE A 35 8.32 7.90 0.69
CA ILE A 35 9.69 7.38 0.77
C ILE A 35 10.64 8.46 1.29
N ALA A 36 10.45 9.70 0.84
CA ALA A 36 11.30 10.80 1.31
C ALA A 36 11.18 10.98 2.82
N LEU A 37 9.96 10.89 3.34
CA LEU A 37 9.77 10.99 4.77
C LEU A 37 10.44 9.82 5.49
N ALA A 38 10.29 8.62 4.95
CA ALA A 38 10.92 7.45 5.56
C ALA A 38 12.44 7.62 5.59
N ASN A 39 13.01 8.13 4.50
CA ASN A 39 14.46 8.36 4.46
C ASN A 39 14.90 9.35 5.52
N GLU A 40 14.10 10.38 5.72
CA GLU A 40 14.39 11.37 6.76
C GLU A 40 14.40 10.70 8.13
N GLU A 41 13.44 9.85 8.38
CA GLU A 41 13.31 9.19 9.68
C GLU A 41 14.43 8.21 9.96
N THR A 42 15.08 7.69 8.91
CA THR A 42 16.19 6.78 9.13
C THR A 42 17.43 7.49 9.70
N GLU A 43 17.41 8.81 9.75
CA GLU A 43 18.47 9.53 10.41
C GLU A 43 18.44 9.36 11.92
N GLU A 44 17.28 8.98 12.47
CA GLU A 44 17.14 8.84 13.91
C GLU A 44 16.67 7.45 14.33
N ALA A 45 16.38 6.57 13.40
CA ALA A 45 15.89 5.25 13.72
C ALA A 45 16.40 4.26 12.69
N SER A 46 16.37 2.98 13.02
CA SER A 46 16.83 1.96 12.09
C SER A 46 15.87 1.83 10.92
N HIS A 47 16.37 1.31 9.81
CA HIS A 47 15.52 1.07 8.66
C HIS A 47 14.36 0.16 9.03
N GLU A 48 14.60 -0.84 9.86
CA GLU A 48 13.56 -1.76 10.26
C GLU A 48 12.47 -1.08 11.09
N ALA A 49 12.89 -0.18 11.97
CA ALA A 49 11.92 0.55 12.78
C ALA A 49 11.07 1.49 11.94
N VAL A 50 11.71 2.18 11.00
CA VAL A 50 10.99 3.08 10.11
C VAL A 50 10.00 2.29 9.25
N ASN A 51 10.43 1.15 8.72
CA ASN A 51 9.55 0.34 7.90
C ASN A 51 8.34 -0.17 8.70
N ALA A 52 8.57 -0.57 9.95
CA ALA A 52 7.46 -1.03 10.79
C ALA A 52 6.44 0.07 11.00
N SER A 53 6.91 1.29 11.24
CA SER A 53 6.01 2.43 11.41
C SER A 53 5.24 2.72 10.15
N MET A 54 5.91 2.66 9.01
CA MET A 54 5.29 2.92 7.74
C MET A 54 4.20 1.90 7.43
N MET A 55 4.50 0.62 7.73
CA MET A 55 3.53 -0.43 7.52
C MET A 55 2.31 -0.25 8.43
N PHE A 56 2.55 0.11 9.68
CA PHE A 56 1.44 0.32 10.60
C PHE A 56 0.59 1.49 10.14
N ALA A 57 1.23 2.59 9.74
CA ALA A 57 0.50 3.76 9.26
C ALA A 57 -0.35 3.43 8.04
N SER A 58 0.22 2.64 7.13
CA SER A 58 -0.52 2.23 5.95
C SER A 58 -1.73 1.36 6.34
N ALA A 59 -1.52 0.42 7.25
CA ALA A 59 -2.61 -0.45 7.69
C ALA A 59 -3.71 0.35 8.37
N ARG A 60 -3.31 1.34 9.17
CA ARG A 60 -4.30 2.19 9.85
C ARG A 60 -5.07 3.02 8.84
N PHE A 61 -4.39 3.54 7.82
CA PHE A 61 -5.08 4.32 6.80
C PHE A 61 -6.04 3.42 6.01
N CYS A 62 -5.65 2.19 5.73
CA CYS A 62 -6.52 1.23 5.06
C CYS A 62 -7.78 0.97 5.88
N ALA A 63 -7.62 0.84 7.19
CA ALA A 63 -8.77 0.62 8.07
C ALA A 63 -9.71 1.82 8.05
N PHE A 64 -9.13 3.02 8.11
CA PHE A 64 -9.91 4.24 8.05
C PHE A 64 -10.68 4.33 6.73
N LEU A 65 -9.99 4.07 5.64
CA LEU A 65 -10.60 4.14 4.33
C LEU A 65 -11.77 3.16 4.21
N SER A 66 -11.58 1.95 4.73
CA SER A 66 -12.65 0.95 4.72
C SER A 66 -13.83 1.38 5.56
N ALA A 67 -13.54 1.91 6.74
CA ALA A 67 -14.60 2.29 7.69
C ALA A 67 -15.53 3.33 7.09
N ARG A 68 -15.02 4.20 6.24
CA ARG A 68 -15.83 5.23 5.62
C ARG A 68 -17.00 4.66 4.83
N GLY A 69 -16.88 3.41 4.42
CA GLY A 69 -17.90 2.81 3.59
C GLY A 69 -18.92 1.97 4.33
N PHE A 70 -18.84 1.89 5.64
CA PHE A 70 -19.77 1.08 6.42
C PHE A 70 -20.60 1.93 7.35
N LYS A 71 -21.80 1.43 7.67
CA LYS A 71 -22.71 2.18 8.54
C LYS A 71 -22.33 2.08 10.01
N ASN A 72 -21.77 0.95 10.40
CA ASN A 72 -21.45 0.72 11.81
C ASN A 72 -20.43 -0.40 11.91
N GLY A 73 -19.99 -0.66 13.12
CA GLY A 73 -18.96 -1.67 13.35
C GLY A 73 -19.39 -3.09 12.99
N ASP A 74 -20.66 -3.39 13.22
CA ASP A 74 -21.16 -4.73 12.89
C ASP A 74 -21.09 -4.99 11.40
N ALA A 75 -21.52 -4.02 10.60
CA ALA A 75 -21.48 -4.15 9.15
C ALA A 75 -20.04 -4.28 8.66
N MET A 76 -19.15 -3.49 9.23
CA MET A 76 -17.75 -3.58 8.88
C MET A 76 -17.15 -4.91 9.27
N GLY A 77 -17.50 -5.39 10.47
CA GLY A 77 -17.00 -6.66 10.96
C GLY A 77 -17.42 -7.84 10.09
N ALA A 78 -18.61 -7.76 9.52
CA ALA A 78 -19.09 -8.82 8.65
C ALA A 78 -18.23 -8.97 7.40
N LYS A 79 -17.49 -7.93 7.04
CA LYS A 79 -16.62 -7.94 5.85
C LYS A 79 -15.14 -7.96 6.21
N ARG A 80 -14.84 -8.29 7.46
CA ARG A 80 -13.47 -8.20 7.95
C ARG A 80 -12.48 -9.01 7.11
N GLU A 81 -12.79 -10.27 6.88
CA GLU A 81 -11.85 -11.12 6.14
C GLU A 81 -11.70 -10.70 4.69
N GLU A 82 -12.79 -10.34 4.06
CA GLU A 82 -12.72 -9.86 2.69
C GLU A 82 -11.88 -8.59 2.58
N THR A 83 -12.01 -7.72 3.57
CA THR A 83 -11.25 -6.48 3.58
C THR A 83 -9.77 -6.74 3.74
N VAL A 84 -9.43 -7.64 4.66
CA VAL A 84 -8.03 -8.01 4.86
C VAL A 84 -7.46 -8.60 3.57
N ASP A 85 -8.18 -9.54 2.97
CA ASP A 85 -7.71 -10.18 1.75
C ASP A 85 -7.50 -9.18 0.63
N TYR A 86 -8.39 -8.20 0.54
CA TYR A 86 -8.29 -7.16 -0.48
C TYR A 86 -6.96 -6.39 -0.38
N PHE A 87 -6.67 -5.90 0.82
CA PHE A 87 -5.46 -5.09 0.99
C PHE A 87 -4.19 -5.93 0.95
N VAL A 88 -4.25 -7.14 1.48
CA VAL A 88 -3.08 -8.02 1.43
C VAL A 88 -2.75 -8.37 -0.02
N ALA A 89 -3.76 -8.65 -0.83
CA ALA A 89 -3.53 -8.96 -2.24
C ALA A 89 -2.90 -7.77 -2.97
N GLY A 90 -3.39 -6.57 -2.69
CA GLY A 90 -2.82 -5.39 -3.30
C GLY A 90 -1.37 -5.16 -2.89
N PHE A 91 -1.10 -5.30 -1.60
CA PHE A 91 0.27 -5.12 -1.12
C PHE A 91 1.19 -6.18 -1.73
N ARG A 92 0.71 -7.42 -1.80
CA ARG A 92 1.51 -8.49 -2.39
C ARG A 92 1.93 -8.15 -3.81
N GLN A 93 0.98 -7.69 -4.63
CA GLN A 93 1.32 -7.37 -6.01
C GLN A 93 2.34 -6.25 -6.09
N MET A 94 2.19 -5.23 -5.26
CA MET A 94 3.14 -4.13 -5.28
C MET A 94 4.52 -4.58 -4.79
N LEU A 95 4.55 -5.40 -3.77
CA LEU A 95 5.82 -5.90 -3.25
C LEU A 95 6.51 -6.79 -4.28
N GLU A 96 5.74 -7.68 -4.91
CA GLU A 96 6.31 -8.57 -5.92
C GLU A 96 6.91 -7.77 -7.07
N GLY A 97 6.19 -6.76 -7.53
CA GLY A 97 6.71 -5.93 -8.61
C GLY A 97 7.98 -5.21 -8.25
N ASN A 98 8.03 -4.67 -7.04
CA ASN A 98 9.23 -3.98 -6.59
C ASN A 98 10.40 -4.92 -6.36
N LEU A 99 10.13 -6.10 -5.80
CA LEU A 99 11.19 -7.07 -5.62
C LEU A 99 11.76 -7.51 -6.96
N ASP A 100 10.88 -7.76 -7.93
CA ASP A 100 11.33 -8.16 -9.26
C ASP A 100 12.22 -7.09 -9.88
N ALA A 101 11.86 -5.83 -9.72
CA ALA A 101 12.66 -4.75 -10.25
C ALA A 101 14.02 -4.67 -9.58
N TYR A 102 14.08 -4.84 -8.27
CA TYR A 102 15.35 -4.83 -7.55
C TYR A 102 16.21 -6.03 -7.92
N ILE A 103 15.58 -7.18 -8.12
CA ILE A 103 16.33 -8.37 -8.52
C ILE A 103 16.98 -8.16 -9.88
N ARG A 104 16.22 -7.61 -10.83
CA ARG A 104 16.75 -7.41 -12.18
C ARG A 104 17.80 -6.32 -12.24
N ASN A 105 17.67 -5.31 -11.39
CA ASN A 105 18.53 -4.13 -11.47
C ASN A 105 19.35 -3.94 -10.20
N PHE A 106 19.69 -5.02 -9.55
CA PHE A 106 20.31 -4.96 -8.23
C PHE A 106 21.49 -4.02 -8.17
N ASP A 107 22.43 -4.17 -9.09
CA ASP A 107 23.63 -3.36 -9.04
C ASP A 107 23.33 -1.89 -9.26
N ALA A 108 22.43 -1.58 -10.17
CA ALA A 108 22.08 -0.20 -10.42
C ALA A 108 21.41 0.45 -9.21
N TYR A 109 20.55 -0.29 -8.53
CA TYR A 109 19.81 0.26 -7.41
C TYR A 109 20.63 0.31 -6.12
N MET A 110 21.43 -0.72 -5.88
CA MET A 110 22.10 -0.86 -4.60
C MET A 110 23.51 -0.34 -4.57
N ASN A 111 24.17 -0.29 -5.72
CA ASN A 111 25.55 0.14 -5.78
C ASN A 111 25.73 1.50 -6.43
N SER A 112 24.68 2.25 -6.46
CA SER A 112 24.72 3.58 -7.01
C SER A 112 25.60 4.44 -6.14
N LYS A 113 26.46 5.18 -6.78
CA LYS A 113 27.42 5.91 -6.04
C LYS A 113 26.96 7.18 -5.52
N ASP A 114 25.99 7.71 -6.09
CA ASP A 114 25.58 8.94 -5.64
C ASP A 114 24.81 8.85 -4.44
N ASP A 115 24.60 7.74 -3.96
CA ASP A 115 23.92 7.71 -2.73
C ASP A 115 24.75 8.17 -1.63
#